data_01580f4ce18bdb52efb283510e8b97cb
#
_entry.id   01580f4ce18bdb52efb283510e8b97cb
#
_cell.length_a   1.000
_cell.length_b   1.000
_cell.length_c   1.000
_cell.angle_alpha   90.00
_cell.angle_beta   90.00
_cell.angle_gamma   90.00
#
_symmetry.space_group_name_H-M   'P 1'
#
loop_
_entity.id
_entity.type
_entity.pdbx_description
1 polymer ?
#
loop_
_entity_poly.entity_id
_entity_poly.type
_entity_poly.pdbx_seq_one_letter_code
_entity_poly.pdbx_strand_id
1 'polypeptide(L)'
;NEAYNEKYLGLLVYIGRSKRKAFSYLKDRIWNHMQGWNERTLSRQGKEILVKGVAQAVPTFAMSVFYLTKTFCEELSSMIARYWCSQQDNENKIHWVGWQKLTRSKGRGGLGFRDIHDFNIAMLARQVWRLVQEPKSLCAQLMKAKYYPNSSVLEVEETANMSYAWRSICHGIELVKQGVILRVGKGESIR
;
A
#
# COMPACT_ATOMS: atom_id res chain seq x y z
N ASN A 1 -5.05 -3.81 28.24
CA ASN A 1 -4.42 -3.92 26.88
C ASN A 1 -5.37 -3.59 25.72
N GLU A 2 -6.43 -2.82 25.98
CA GLU A 2 -7.43 -2.43 24.96
C GLU A 2 -6.96 -1.26 24.07
N ALA A 3 -6.01 -0.45 24.48
CA ALA A 3 -5.54 0.73 23.74
C ALA A 3 -4.86 0.44 22.39
N TYR A 4 -4.52 -0.82 22.10
CA TYR A 4 -3.81 -1.19 20.85
C TYR A 4 -4.71 -1.41 19.63
N ASN A 5 -6.03 -1.45 19.81
CA ASN A 5 -6.98 -1.72 18.73
C ASN A 5 -7.90 -0.55 18.41
N GLU A 6 -7.65 0.61 19.00
CA GLU A 6 -8.46 1.79 18.77
C GLU A 6 -8.30 2.27 17.32
N LYS A 7 -9.42 2.38 16.60
CA LYS A 7 -9.45 2.82 15.21
C LYS A 7 -10.14 4.17 15.10
N TYR A 8 -9.51 5.09 14.42
CA TYR A 8 -10.10 6.36 14.00
C TYR A 8 -10.30 6.35 12.49
N LEU A 9 -11.53 6.55 12.02
CA LEU A 9 -11.89 6.47 10.61
C LEU A 9 -11.42 5.17 9.91
N GLY A 10 -11.42 4.04 10.64
CA GLY A 10 -10.98 2.74 10.12
C GLY A 10 -9.47 2.49 10.12
N LEU A 11 -8.66 3.47 10.53
CA LEU A 11 -7.21 3.36 10.70
C LEU A 11 -6.83 3.19 12.18
N LEU A 12 -5.75 2.48 12.43
CA LEU A 12 -5.19 2.35 13.76
C LEU A 12 -4.65 3.69 14.25
N VAL A 13 -5.08 4.12 15.45
CA VAL A 13 -4.59 5.35 16.10
C VAL A 13 -3.17 5.17 16.59
N TYR A 14 -2.86 3.98 17.08
CA TYR A 14 -1.53 3.65 17.59
C TYR A 14 -0.96 2.40 16.93
N ILE A 15 0.28 2.51 16.48
CA ILE A 15 1.03 1.39 15.90
C ILE A 15 2.23 1.10 16.80
N GLY A 16 2.11 0.03 17.59
CA GLY A 16 3.13 -0.44 18.52
C GLY A 16 4.38 -1.00 17.81
N ARG A 17 5.29 -1.61 18.60
CA ARG A 17 6.53 -2.21 18.10
C ARG A 17 6.27 -3.30 17.05
N SER A 18 5.25 -4.14 17.24
CA SER A 18 4.91 -5.20 16.30
C SER A 18 3.99 -4.70 15.19
N LYS A 19 4.56 -4.26 14.08
CA LYS A 19 3.83 -3.84 12.87
C LYS A 19 2.96 -4.97 12.30
N ARG A 20 3.47 -6.19 12.35
CA ARG A 20 2.76 -7.39 11.87
C ARG A 20 1.46 -7.63 12.65
N LYS A 21 1.48 -7.49 13.99
CA LYS A 21 0.27 -7.59 14.82
C LYS A 21 -0.71 -6.44 14.53
N ALA A 22 -0.18 -5.22 14.39
CA ALA A 22 -1.01 -4.05 14.11
C ALA A 22 -1.82 -4.20 12.80
N PHE A 23 -1.23 -4.78 11.76
CA PHE A 23 -1.89 -4.94 10.46
C PHE A 23 -2.54 -6.32 10.25
N SER A 24 -2.52 -7.24 11.24
CA SER A 24 -3.12 -8.59 11.09
C SER A 24 -4.59 -8.54 10.68
N TYR A 25 -5.34 -7.54 11.15
CA TYR A 25 -6.75 -7.37 10.78
C TYR A 25 -6.99 -7.23 9.25
N LEU A 26 -6.01 -6.71 8.50
CA LEU A 26 -6.10 -6.63 7.03
C LEU A 26 -6.05 -8.04 6.43
N LYS A 27 -5.16 -8.89 6.96
CA LYS A 27 -5.03 -10.28 6.55
C LYS A 27 -6.29 -11.06 6.83
N ASP A 28 -6.85 -10.91 8.05
CA ASP A 28 -8.08 -11.57 8.45
C ASP A 28 -9.26 -11.11 7.59
N ARG A 29 -9.35 -9.82 7.29
CA ARG A 29 -10.40 -9.27 6.44
C ARG A 29 -10.33 -9.82 5.01
N ILE A 30 -9.13 -9.87 4.41
CA ILE A 30 -8.94 -10.44 3.07
C ILE A 30 -9.28 -11.93 3.10
N TRP A 31 -8.82 -12.66 4.13
CA TRP A 31 -9.07 -14.08 4.29
C TRP A 31 -10.56 -14.39 4.39
N ASN A 32 -11.31 -13.66 5.20
CA ASN A 32 -12.75 -13.85 5.37
C ASN A 32 -13.50 -13.63 4.05
N HIS A 33 -13.12 -12.62 3.25
CA HIS A 33 -13.69 -12.46 1.92
C HIS A 33 -13.41 -13.67 1.02
N MET A 34 -12.16 -14.16 1.01
CA MET A 34 -11.77 -15.29 0.17
C MET A 34 -12.44 -16.60 0.59
N GLN A 35 -12.68 -16.85 1.88
CA GLN A 35 -13.43 -18.00 2.35
C GLN A 35 -14.86 -18.01 1.80
N GLY A 36 -15.58 -16.91 1.90
CA GLY A 36 -16.93 -16.80 1.33
C GLY A 36 -16.98 -16.97 -0.20
N TRP A 37 -15.86 -16.78 -0.90
CA TRP A 37 -15.78 -17.03 -2.34
C TRP A 37 -15.47 -18.49 -2.68
N ASN A 38 -14.78 -19.22 -1.81
CA ASN A 38 -14.49 -20.64 -2.01
C ASN A 38 -15.75 -21.51 -1.99
N GLU A 39 -16.79 -21.09 -1.28
CA GLU A 39 -18.09 -21.75 -1.25
C GLU A 39 -18.87 -21.64 -2.57
N ARG A 40 -18.42 -20.79 -3.48
CA ARG A 40 -19.06 -20.55 -4.78
C ARG A 40 -18.22 -21.14 -5.90
N THR A 41 -18.88 -21.80 -6.84
CA THR A 41 -18.28 -22.27 -8.10
C THR A 41 -17.93 -21.10 -9.02
N LEU A 42 -16.75 -20.50 -8.81
CA LEU A 42 -16.32 -19.35 -9.58
C LEU A 42 -15.42 -19.77 -10.73
N SER A 43 -15.71 -19.25 -11.93
CA SER A 43 -14.79 -19.34 -13.07
C SER A 43 -13.45 -18.63 -12.78
N ARG A 44 -12.39 -18.95 -13.51
CA ARG A 44 -11.09 -18.25 -13.37
C ARG A 44 -11.23 -16.75 -13.58
N GLN A 45 -12.05 -16.31 -14.52
CA GLN A 45 -12.33 -14.90 -14.78
C GLN A 45 -13.02 -14.25 -13.56
N GLY A 46 -13.98 -14.93 -12.95
CA GLY A 46 -14.64 -14.47 -11.73
C GLY A 46 -13.66 -14.32 -10.56
N LYS A 47 -12.75 -15.29 -10.39
CA LYS A 47 -11.68 -15.20 -9.38
C LYS A 47 -10.73 -14.01 -9.65
N GLU A 48 -10.36 -13.74 -10.92
CA GLU A 48 -9.52 -12.60 -11.30
C GLU A 48 -10.17 -11.28 -10.89
N ILE A 49 -11.47 -11.11 -11.17
CA ILE A 49 -12.24 -9.91 -10.83
C ILE A 49 -12.27 -9.71 -9.30
N LEU A 50 -12.55 -10.77 -8.53
CA LEU A 50 -12.62 -10.67 -7.07
C LEU A 50 -11.26 -10.39 -6.44
N VAL A 51 -10.19 -11.01 -6.93
CA VAL A 51 -8.83 -10.70 -6.47
C VAL A 51 -8.49 -9.23 -6.71
N LYS A 52 -8.72 -8.72 -7.93
CA LYS A 52 -8.41 -7.33 -8.28
C LYS A 52 -9.32 -6.32 -7.61
N GLY A 53 -10.62 -6.58 -7.62
CA GLY A 53 -11.63 -5.63 -7.15
C GLY A 53 -11.81 -5.61 -5.64
N VAL A 54 -11.51 -6.70 -4.96
CA VAL A 54 -11.74 -6.81 -3.51
C VAL A 54 -10.46 -7.13 -2.76
N ALA A 55 -9.82 -8.29 -2.99
CA ALA A 55 -8.68 -8.70 -2.17
C ALA A 55 -7.53 -7.67 -2.19
N GLN A 56 -7.22 -7.12 -3.35
CA GLN A 56 -6.19 -6.08 -3.52
C GLN A 56 -6.68 -4.67 -3.16
N ALA A 57 -7.99 -4.45 -3.05
CA ALA A 57 -8.55 -3.17 -2.65
C ALA A 57 -8.64 -3.00 -1.13
N VAL A 58 -8.88 -4.09 -0.38
CA VAL A 58 -9.02 -4.07 1.09
C VAL A 58 -7.89 -3.33 1.81
N PRO A 59 -6.59 -3.58 1.51
CA PRO A 59 -5.51 -2.90 2.22
C PRO A 59 -5.23 -1.48 1.72
N THR A 60 -5.83 -1.03 0.60
CA THR A 60 -5.48 0.24 -0.08
C THR A 60 -5.58 1.46 0.83
N PHE A 61 -6.60 1.53 1.68
CA PHE A 61 -6.76 2.66 2.59
C PHE A 61 -5.65 2.72 3.64
N ALA A 62 -5.29 1.59 4.24
CA ALA A 62 -4.15 1.53 5.16
C ALA A 62 -2.83 1.82 4.45
N MET A 63 -2.65 1.33 3.21
CA MET A 63 -1.48 1.58 2.37
C MET A 63 -1.27 3.06 2.02
N SER A 64 -2.33 3.84 1.95
CA SER A 64 -2.24 5.27 1.65
C SER A 64 -1.67 6.12 2.80
N VAL A 65 -1.59 5.55 4.01
CA VAL A 65 -1.12 6.23 5.22
C VAL A 65 0.07 5.52 5.86
N PHE A 66 0.11 4.18 5.78
CA PHE A 66 1.09 3.37 6.49
C PHE A 66 1.96 2.54 5.55
N TYR A 67 3.24 2.51 5.84
CA TYR A 67 4.17 1.58 5.22
C TYR A 67 3.94 0.17 5.78
N LEU A 68 3.56 -0.75 4.90
CA LEU A 68 3.47 -2.17 5.21
C LEU A 68 4.83 -2.83 4.97
N THR A 69 5.33 -3.55 5.95
CA THR A 69 6.63 -4.22 5.82
C THR A 69 6.62 -5.20 4.65
N LYS A 70 7.76 -5.35 3.99
CA LYS A 70 7.92 -6.25 2.84
C LYS A 70 7.45 -7.67 3.16
N THR A 71 7.86 -8.21 4.32
CA THR A 71 7.41 -9.53 4.80
C THR A 71 5.90 -9.64 4.93
N PHE A 72 5.22 -8.60 5.41
CA PHE A 72 3.76 -8.61 5.51
C PHE A 72 3.10 -8.55 4.13
N CYS A 73 3.64 -7.76 3.20
CA CYS A 73 3.18 -7.72 1.80
C CYS A 73 3.37 -9.09 1.11
N GLU A 74 4.48 -9.79 1.36
CA GLU A 74 4.75 -11.13 0.86
C GLU A 74 3.76 -12.16 1.43
N GLU A 75 3.40 -12.06 2.71
CA GLU A 75 2.36 -12.91 3.31
C GLU A 75 1.00 -12.72 2.65
N LEU A 76 0.59 -11.46 2.41
CA LEU A 76 -0.65 -11.14 1.70
C LEU A 76 -0.63 -11.66 0.26
N SER A 77 0.47 -11.45 -0.45
CA SER A 77 0.68 -11.93 -1.82
C SER A 77 0.59 -13.46 -1.89
N SER A 78 1.23 -14.14 -0.96
CA SER A 78 1.20 -15.61 -0.87
C SER A 78 -0.20 -16.15 -0.57
N MET A 79 -0.97 -15.45 0.26
CA MET A 79 -2.35 -15.81 0.58
C MET A 79 -3.25 -15.67 -0.66
N ILE A 80 -3.12 -14.57 -1.41
CA ILE A 80 -3.87 -14.32 -2.64
C ILE A 80 -3.47 -15.31 -3.74
N ALA A 81 -2.16 -15.62 -3.87
CA ALA A 81 -1.66 -16.61 -4.82
C ALA A 81 -2.23 -18.01 -4.55
N ARG A 82 -2.27 -18.43 -3.28
CA ARG A 82 -2.89 -19.70 -2.90
C ARG A 82 -4.37 -19.75 -3.27
N TYR A 83 -5.12 -18.70 -2.98
CA TYR A 83 -6.52 -18.60 -3.39
C TYR A 83 -6.68 -18.69 -4.90
N TRP A 84 -5.83 -17.99 -5.67
CA TRP A 84 -5.86 -18.02 -7.13
C TRP A 84 -5.59 -19.42 -7.70
N CYS A 85 -4.63 -20.14 -7.12
CA CYS A 85 -4.23 -21.47 -7.57
C CYS A 85 -5.15 -22.59 -7.04
N SER A 86 -5.94 -22.36 -5.98
CA SER A 86 -6.88 -23.34 -5.47
C SER A 86 -7.99 -23.59 -6.47
N GLN A 87 -8.16 -24.86 -6.90
CA GLN A 87 -9.41 -25.35 -7.48
C GLN A 87 -10.25 -25.93 -6.33
N GLN A 88 -11.54 -26.16 -6.57
CA GLN A 88 -12.59 -26.52 -5.60
C GLN A 88 -12.30 -27.69 -4.65
N ASP A 89 -11.22 -28.43 -4.84
CA ASP A 89 -10.82 -29.53 -3.97
C ASP A 89 -9.55 -29.15 -3.18
N ASN A 90 -9.56 -29.45 -1.90
CA ASN A 90 -8.54 -29.22 -0.85
C ASN A 90 -7.12 -29.75 -1.18
N GLU A 91 -6.74 -29.88 -2.43
CA GLU A 91 -5.43 -30.35 -2.83
C GLU A 91 -4.40 -29.23 -2.82
N ASN A 92 -3.32 -29.42 -2.09
CA ASN A 92 -2.08 -28.64 -2.17
C ASN A 92 -1.46 -28.77 -3.57
N LYS A 93 -2.03 -28.07 -4.56
CA LYS A 93 -1.49 -28.08 -5.93
C LYS A 93 -0.24 -27.21 -6.00
N ILE A 94 0.76 -27.76 -6.66
CA ILE A 94 2.05 -27.10 -6.96
C ILE A 94 1.77 -25.78 -7.67
N HIS A 95 2.32 -24.68 -7.14
CA HIS A 95 2.23 -23.37 -7.76
C HIS A 95 3.08 -23.32 -9.03
N TRP A 96 2.51 -23.72 -10.17
CA TRP A 96 3.17 -23.71 -11.48
C TRP A 96 3.56 -22.31 -11.95
N VAL A 97 2.93 -21.27 -11.42
CA VAL A 97 3.16 -19.87 -11.83
C VAL A 97 3.50 -19.04 -10.60
N GLY A 98 4.74 -18.58 -10.54
CA GLY A 98 5.20 -17.70 -9.46
C GLY A 98 4.43 -16.38 -9.45
N TRP A 99 4.24 -15.80 -8.24
CA TRP A 99 3.55 -14.52 -8.05
C TRP A 99 4.08 -13.40 -8.95
N GLN A 100 5.40 -13.30 -9.12
CA GLN A 100 6.05 -12.34 -10.02
C GLN A 100 5.58 -12.42 -11.47
N LYS A 101 5.18 -13.60 -11.95
CA LYS A 101 4.62 -13.74 -13.29
C LYS A 101 3.17 -13.27 -13.34
N LEU A 102 2.41 -13.50 -12.27
CA LEU A 102 1.02 -13.06 -12.14
C LEU A 102 0.90 -11.52 -12.08
N THR A 103 1.89 -10.84 -11.49
CA THR A 103 1.92 -9.37 -11.37
C THR A 103 2.32 -8.67 -12.67
N ARG A 104 2.93 -9.37 -13.63
CA ARG A 104 3.24 -8.76 -14.95
C ARG A 104 1.96 -8.31 -15.65
N SER A 105 2.08 -7.28 -16.50
CA SER A 105 0.99 -6.81 -17.33
C SER A 105 0.48 -7.91 -18.26
N LYS A 106 -0.78 -7.86 -18.67
CA LYS A 106 -1.39 -8.84 -19.59
C LYS A 106 -0.61 -8.90 -20.91
N GLY A 107 -0.13 -7.78 -21.45
CA GLY A 107 0.69 -7.73 -22.66
C GLY A 107 2.07 -8.41 -22.53
N ARG A 108 2.54 -8.69 -21.29
CA ARG A 108 3.77 -9.43 -21.01
C ARG A 108 3.52 -10.84 -20.46
N GLY A 109 2.33 -11.39 -20.73
CA GLY A 109 1.95 -12.74 -20.32
C GLY A 109 1.62 -12.92 -18.84
N GLY A 110 1.35 -11.83 -18.11
CA GLY A 110 0.86 -11.86 -16.74
C GLY A 110 -0.65 -11.66 -16.65
N LEU A 111 -1.18 -11.59 -15.43
CA LEU A 111 -2.58 -11.28 -15.15
C LEU A 111 -2.80 -9.82 -14.76
N GLY A 112 -1.72 -9.06 -14.53
CA GLY A 112 -1.78 -7.68 -14.05
C GLY A 112 -2.30 -7.58 -12.62
N PHE A 113 -1.99 -8.56 -11.77
CA PHE A 113 -2.16 -8.39 -10.32
C PHE A 113 -1.18 -7.34 -9.81
N ARG A 114 -1.56 -6.59 -8.80
CA ARG A 114 -0.69 -5.59 -8.21
C ARG A 114 0.35 -6.29 -7.33
N ASP A 115 1.61 -5.89 -7.46
CA ASP A 115 2.57 -6.13 -6.39
C ASP A 115 2.18 -5.26 -5.19
N ILE A 116 1.93 -5.90 -4.05
CA ILE A 116 1.36 -5.22 -2.88
C ILE A 116 2.37 -4.24 -2.28
N HIS A 117 3.66 -4.60 -2.27
CA HIS A 117 4.71 -3.75 -1.73
C HIS A 117 4.93 -2.51 -2.61
N ASP A 118 5.11 -2.70 -3.91
CA ASP A 118 5.34 -1.59 -4.84
C ASP A 118 4.11 -0.67 -4.91
N PHE A 119 2.92 -1.25 -4.83
CA PHE A 119 1.69 -0.48 -4.78
C PHE A 119 1.58 0.34 -3.49
N ASN A 120 2.03 -0.20 -2.35
CA ASN A 120 2.08 0.56 -1.09
C ASN A 120 3.03 1.76 -1.21
N ILE A 121 4.24 1.57 -1.76
CA ILE A 121 5.18 2.68 -1.99
C ILE A 121 4.56 3.74 -2.92
N ALA A 122 3.90 3.33 -4.00
CA ALA A 122 3.22 4.25 -4.92
C ALA A 122 2.10 5.05 -4.24
N MET A 123 1.33 4.43 -3.34
CA MET A 123 0.28 5.12 -2.57
C MET A 123 0.86 6.15 -1.59
N LEU A 124 2.00 5.84 -0.95
CA LEU A 124 2.71 6.78 -0.09
C LEU A 124 3.35 7.92 -0.90
N ALA A 125 3.96 7.62 -2.04
CA ALA A 125 4.48 8.60 -2.98
C ALA A 125 3.40 9.58 -3.46
N ARG A 126 2.17 9.09 -3.69
CA ARG A 126 1.02 9.95 -4.01
C ARG A 126 0.74 10.98 -2.91
N GLN A 127 0.92 10.62 -1.62
CA GLN A 127 0.75 11.58 -0.53
C GLN A 127 1.86 12.64 -0.55
N VAL A 128 3.11 12.23 -0.77
CA VAL A 128 4.23 13.18 -0.96
C VAL A 128 3.95 14.12 -2.12
N TRP A 129 3.53 13.58 -3.26
CA TRP A 129 3.19 14.38 -4.45
C TRP A 129 2.09 15.40 -4.16
N ARG A 130 1.07 15.00 -3.40
CA ARG A 130 -0.01 15.91 -2.99
C ARG A 130 0.51 17.07 -2.13
N LEU A 131 1.46 16.79 -1.20
CA LEU A 131 2.07 17.85 -0.39
C LEU A 131 2.89 18.84 -1.23
N VAL A 132 3.52 18.36 -2.32
CA VAL A 132 4.25 19.20 -3.28
C VAL A 132 3.27 20.08 -4.11
N GLN A 133 2.18 19.49 -4.59
CA GLN A 133 1.23 20.19 -5.47
C GLN A 133 0.33 21.17 -4.74
N GLU A 134 -0.05 20.85 -3.49
CA GLU A 134 -1.00 21.63 -2.70
C GLU A 134 -0.37 22.20 -1.42
N PRO A 135 0.68 23.04 -1.51
CA PRO A 135 1.41 23.52 -0.32
C PRO A 135 0.56 24.41 0.60
N LYS A 136 -0.54 24.97 0.07
CA LYS A 136 -1.50 25.81 0.80
C LYS A 136 -2.58 25.00 1.52
N SER A 137 -2.67 23.68 1.31
CA SER A 137 -3.63 22.84 2.03
C SER A 137 -3.30 22.78 3.52
N LEU A 138 -4.32 22.70 4.37
CA LEU A 138 -4.15 22.62 5.83
C LEU A 138 -3.21 21.47 6.22
N CYS A 139 -3.34 20.32 5.56
CA CYS A 139 -2.48 19.17 5.79
C CYS A 139 -1.01 19.50 5.48
N ALA A 140 -0.73 20.12 4.33
CA ALA A 140 0.64 20.49 3.94
C ALA A 140 1.24 21.50 4.90
N GLN A 141 0.47 22.51 5.32
CA GLN A 141 0.92 23.51 6.29
C GLN A 141 1.25 22.88 7.66
N LEU A 142 0.39 22.00 8.17
CA LEU A 142 0.63 21.28 9.43
C LEU A 142 1.86 20.38 9.35
N MET A 143 2.01 19.62 8.26
CA MET A 143 3.17 18.74 8.07
C MET A 143 4.45 19.54 7.94
N LYS A 144 4.43 20.66 7.19
CA LYS A 144 5.55 21.57 7.05
C LYS A 144 5.98 22.15 8.40
N ALA A 145 5.06 22.73 9.15
CA ALA A 145 5.35 23.33 10.44
C ALA A 145 5.96 22.32 11.44
N LYS A 146 5.52 21.05 11.37
CA LYS A 146 5.94 20.03 12.32
C LYS A 146 7.22 19.31 11.92
N TYR A 147 7.44 19.00 10.65
CA TYR A 147 8.47 18.05 10.22
C TYR A 147 9.56 18.66 9.31
N TYR A 148 9.26 19.74 8.57
CA TYR A 148 10.21 20.36 7.64
C TYR A 148 10.01 21.88 7.50
N PRO A 149 10.10 22.66 8.62
CA PRO A 149 9.76 24.09 8.61
C PRO A 149 10.62 24.90 7.66
N ASN A 150 11.90 24.55 7.50
CA ASN A 150 12.91 25.31 6.75
C ASN A 150 13.39 24.62 5.46
N SER A 151 12.79 23.49 5.08
CA SER A 151 13.22 22.70 3.92
C SER A 151 12.03 22.34 3.02
N SER A 152 12.29 21.60 1.95
CA SER A 152 11.27 20.97 1.12
C SER A 152 10.88 19.61 1.66
N VAL A 153 9.64 19.17 1.40
CA VAL A 153 9.19 17.81 1.73
C VAL A 153 10.08 16.74 1.09
N LEU A 154 10.70 17.03 -0.06
CA LEU A 154 11.61 16.12 -0.76
C LEU A 154 12.99 15.99 -0.09
N GLU A 155 13.36 16.92 0.78
CA GLU A 155 14.65 16.96 1.47
C GLU A 155 14.58 16.44 2.90
N VAL A 156 13.41 15.92 3.30
CA VAL A 156 13.19 15.44 4.66
C VAL A 156 14.03 14.19 4.93
N GLU A 157 14.81 14.24 6.01
CA GLU A 157 15.51 13.08 6.55
C GLU A 157 14.72 12.46 7.71
N GLU A 158 14.80 11.14 7.85
CA GLU A 158 14.12 10.45 8.94
C GLU A 158 14.76 10.79 10.30
N THR A 159 13.93 11.23 11.25
CA THR A 159 14.35 11.50 12.63
C THR A 159 13.59 10.62 13.62
N ALA A 160 14.18 10.41 14.80
CA ALA A 160 13.62 9.54 15.84
C ALA A 160 12.21 9.97 16.33
N ASN A 161 11.92 11.27 16.31
CA ASN A 161 10.68 11.85 16.84
C ASN A 161 9.51 11.88 15.86
N MET A 162 9.67 11.28 14.69
CA MET A 162 8.59 11.22 13.68
C MET A 162 7.52 10.20 14.05
N SER A 163 6.24 10.59 13.83
CA SER A 163 5.13 9.63 13.93
C SER A 163 5.29 8.50 12.89
N TYR A 164 4.73 7.33 13.18
CA TYR A 164 4.79 6.22 12.23
C TYR A 164 4.15 6.56 10.88
N ALA A 165 3.03 7.27 10.89
CA ALA A 165 2.37 7.70 9.66
C ALA A 165 3.27 8.61 8.81
N TRP A 166 3.93 9.60 9.42
CA TRP A 166 4.84 10.48 8.69
C TRP A 166 6.06 9.74 8.18
N ARG A 167 6.69 8.91 9.01
CA ARG A 167 7.79 8.03 8.57
C ARG A 167 7.38 7.13 7.41
N SER A 168 6.14 6.62 7.44
CA SER A 168 5.60 5.84 6.34
C SER A 168 5.52 6.65 5.04
N ILE A 169 5.05 7.89 5.09
CA ILE A 169 4.97 8.78 3.93
C ILE A 169 6.37 9.06 3.37
N CYS A 170 7.40 9.20 4.22
CA CYS A 170 8.78 9.42 3.79
C CYS A 170 9.32 8.30 2.89
N HIS A 171 8.86 7.04 3.04
CA HIS A 171 9.21 5.96 2.10
C HIS A 171 8.79 6.24 0.64
N GLY A 172 7.83 7.13 0.42
CA GLY A 172 7.41 7.54 -0.93
C GLY A 172 8.28 8.64 -1.55
N ILE A 173 9.13 9.32 -0.77
CA ILE A 173 9.91 10.48 -1.24
C ILE A 173 10.84 10.08 -2.38
N GLU A 174 11.56 8.97 -2.23
CA GLU A 174 12.52 8.51 -3.23
C GLU A 174 11.86 8.24 -4.58
N LEU A 175 10.69 7.60 -4.59
CA LEU A 175 9.94 7.37 -5.81
C LEU A 175 9.50 8.69 -6.48
N VAL A 176 9.10 9.69 -5.68
CA VAL A 176 8.74 11.01 -6.22
C VAL A 176 9.96 11.70 -6.80
N LYS A 177 11.12 11.68 -6.12
CA LYS A 177 12.37 12.26 -6.64
C LYS A 177 12.77 11.69 -8.00
N GLN A 178 12.63 10.39 -8.18
CA GLN A 178 12.94 9.72 -9.46
C GLN A 178 11.95 10.09 -10.58
N GLY A 179 10.70 10.40 -10.24
CA GLY A 179 9.64 10.69 -11.22
C GLY A 179 9.39 12.16 -11.49
N VAL A 180 9.91 13.08 -10.65
CA VAL A 180 9.66 14.52 -10.80
C VAL A 180 10.53 15.12 -11.88
N ILE A 181 9.88 15.69 -12.89
CA ILE A 181 10.50 16.52 -13.92
C ILE A 181 10.05 17.95 -13.69
N LEU A 182 10.98 18.85 -13.38
CA LEU A 182 10.71 20.28 -13.29
C LEU A 182 10.53 20.84 -14.70
N ARG A 183 9.34 21.29 -15.03
CA ARG A 183 9.06 22.02 -16.26
C ARG A 183 9.18 23.50 -15.98
N VAL A 184 10.16 24.14 -16.60
CA VAL A 184 10.27 25.61 -16.59
C VAL A 184 9.06 26.16 -17.35
N GLY A 185 8.17 26.84 -16.63
CA GLY A 185 7.02 27.54 -17.22
C GLY A 185 7.45 28.90 -17.81
N LYS A 186 6.73 29.97 -17.50
CA LYS A 186 7.03 31.34 -17.97
C LYS A 186 8.22 32.00 -17.28
N GLY A 187 8.93 31.34 -16.38
CA GLY A 187 10.10 31.88 -15.68
C GLY A 187 9.81 32.87 -14.54
N GLU A 188 8.58 33.23 -14.31
CA GLU A 188 8.18 34.27 -13.32
C GLU A 188 8.40 33.86 -11.85
N SER A 189 8.54 32.57 -11.59
CA SER A 189 8.71 32.01 -10.23
C SER A 189 10.11 31.45 -9.95
N ILE A 190 11.08 31.66 -10.83
CA ILE A 190 12.48 31.27 -10.61
C ILE A 190 13.16 32.43 -9.89
N ARG A 191 13.48 32.25 -8.61
CA ARG A 191 14.36 33.13 -7.82
C ARG A 191 15.71 32.50 -7.65
#